data_a1176ae4efd57dddf34a890c891b9d37
#
_entry.id   a1176ae4efd57dddf34a890c891b9d37
#
_cell.length_a   1.000
_cell.length_b   1.000
_cell.length_c   1.000
_cell.angle_alpha   90.00
_cell.angle_beta   90.00
_cell.angle_gamma   90.00
#
_symmetry.space_group_name_H-M   'P 1'
#
loop_
_entity.id
_entity.type
_entity.pdbx_description
1 polymer ?
#
loop_
_entity_poly.entity_id
_entity_poly.type
_entity_poly.pdbx_seq_one_letter_code
_entity_poly.pdbx_strand_id
1 'polypeptide(L)'
;MTTTICFDLDDTVVHYPEPYKNIIRRTVEAHGIEYTDEVRAVSKEAFYTAFEALEPEPYRQSMAAVVEAAGADTDLDALVETLKETEFASTTVPDAARDSLTALATDNQLAIVTNGVRERQVAKLDHHGLTDLFDLFVASYEVGAHKPDSAPFDRVREELPADEYVMVGNEYETDVEGARNAGFVPIHYESGDDGGPDLWDSIDALV
;
A
#
# COMPACT_ATOMS: atom_id res chain seq x y z
N MET A 1 -7.42 28.80 -0.89
CA MET A 1 -6.24 28.07 -0.39
C MET A 1 -6.42 26.66 -0.89
N THR A 2 -5.46 26.12 -1.61
CA THR A 2 -5.56 24.77 -2.19
C THR A 2 -4.80 23.81 -1.27
N THR A 3 -5.45 22.75 -0.83
CA THR A 3 -4.82 21.70 -0.02
C THR A 3 -4.70 20.43 -0.85
N THR A 4 -3.54 19.78 -0.79
CA THR A 4 -3.35 18.42 -1.30
C THR A 4 -3.22 17.47 -0.13
N ILE A 5 -4.13 16.49 -0.04
CA ILE A 5 -4.15 15.47 1.01
C ILE A 5 -3.64 14.17 0.41
N CYS A 6 -2.50 13.72 0.91
CA CYS A 6 -1.86 12.48 0.51
C CYS A 6 -2.22 11.37 1.51
N PHE A 7 -2.48 10.19 1.01
CA PHE A 7 -2.73 8.99 1.82
C PHE A 7 -1.72 7.91 1.47
N ASP A 8 -1.20 7.24 2.48
CA ASP A 8 -0.66 5.92 2.26
C ASP A 8 -1.79 4.94 1.89
N LEU A 9 -1.45 3.82 1.28
CA LEU A 9 -2.46 2.87 0.79
C LEU A 9 -2.68 1.71 1.76
N ASP A 10 -1.62 0.92 2.00
CA ASP A 10 -1.73 -0.34 2.75
C ASP A 10 -1.84 -0.08 4.26
N ASP A 11 -2.85 -0.66 4.90
CA ASP A 11 -3.23 -0.44 6.29
C ASP A 11 -3.55 1.03 6.66
N THR A 12 -3.81 1.88 5.63
CA THR A 12 -4.34 3.24 5.78
C THR A 12 -5.69 3.37 5.06
N VAL A 13 -5.72 3.32 3.73
CA VAL A 13 -6.96 3.34 2.94
C VAL A 13 -7.50 1.92 2.73
N VAL A 14 -6.60 0.99 2.44
CA VAL A 14 -6.92 -0.43 2.20
C VAL A 14 -6.33 -1.27 3.34
N HIS A 15 -7.18 -2.00 4.06
CA HIS A 15 -6.79 -2.75 5.25
C HIS A 15 -6.65 -4.24 4.97
N TYR A 16 -5.73 -4.87 5.71
CA TYR A 16 -5.54 -6.32 5.75
C TYR A 16 -6.10 -6.89 7.06
N PRO A 17 -7.35 -7.41 7.09
CA PRO A 17 -7.97 -7.96 8.31
C PRO A 17 -7.23 -9.15 8.89
N GLU A 18 -6.34 -9.76 8.12
CA GLU A 18 -5.55 -10.90 8.51
C GLU A 18 -4.06 -10.73 8.15
N PRO A 19 -3.15 -11.41 8.87
CA PRO A 19 -1.73 -11.34 8.56
C PRO A 19 -1.42 -11.82 7.13
N TYR A 20 -0.58 -11.08 6.40
CA TYR A 20 -0.20 -11.37 5.00
C TYR A 20 0.34 -12.80 4.78
N LYS A 21 0.94 -13.42 5.80
CA LYS A 21 1.35 -14.84 5.75
C LYS A 21 0.21 -15.80 5.41
N ASN A 22 -1.04 -15.46 5.72
CA ASN A 22 -2.21 -16.28 5.41
C ASN A 22 -2.57 -16.17 3.92
N ILE A 23 -2.33 -15.01 3.31
CA ILE A 23 -2.46 -14.79 1.86
C ILE A 23 -1.46 -15.69 1.14
N ILE A 24 -0.17 -15.64 1.53
CA ILE A 24 0.87 -16.51 0.97
C ILE A 24 0.47 -17.99 1.12
N ARG A 25 0.00 -18.40 2.31
CA ARG A 25 -0.44 -19.78 2.54
C ARG A 25 -1.50 -20.20 1.55
N ARG A 26 -2.59 -19.46 1.44
CA ARG A 26 -3.70 -19.79 0.52
C ARG A 26 -3.23 -19.84 -0.94
N THR A 27 -2.37 -18.91 -1.33
CA THR A 27 -1.80 -18.86 -2.67
C THR A 27 -1.03 -20.14 -3.00
N VAL A 28 -0.08 -20.54 -2.16
CA VAL A 28 0.77 -21.70 -2.45
C VAL A 28 0.01 -23.00 -2.35
N GLU A 29 -0.90 -23.14 -1.36
CA GLU A 29 -1.75 -24.32 -1.20
C GLU A 29 -2.71 -24.52 -2.38
N ALA A 30 -3.21 -23.44 -3.00
CA ALA A 30 -4.04 -23.51 -4.22
C ALA A 30 -3.28 -24.13 -5.42
N HIS A 31 -1.95 -24.08 -5.40
CA HIS A 31 -1.08 -24.70 -6.40
C HIS A 31 -0.45 -26.03 -5.93
N GLY A 32 -0.98 -26.62 -4.84
CA GLY A 32 -0.51 -27.90 -4.31
C GLY A 32 0.86 -27.84 -3.61
N ILE A 33 1.35 -26.63 -3.30
CA ILE A 33 2.60 -26.44 -2.55
C ILE A 33 2.26 -26.43 -1.06
N GLU A 34 2.97 -27.27 -0.27
CA GLU A 34 2.82 -27.30 1.18
C GLU A 34 3.39 -26.01 1.80
N TYR A 35 2.60 -25.33 2.65
CA TYR A 35 3.04 -24.13 3.37
C TYR A 35 3.87 -24.52 4.61
N THR A 36 5.17 -24.65 4.43
CA THR A 36 6.15 -24.93 5.50
C THR A 36 6.77 -23.65 6.04
N ASP A 37 7.48 -23.75 7.18
CA ASP A 37 8.27 -22.62 7.69
C ASP A 37 9.38 -22.19 6.72
N GLU A 38 9.94 -23.13 5.95
CA GLU A 38 10.94 -22.84 4.91
C GLU A 38 10.31 -22.04 3.77
N VAL A 39 9.18 -22.48 3.21
CA VAL A 39 8.43 -21.77 2.17
C VAL A 39 8.08 -20.35 2.61
N ARG A 40 7.61 -20.20 3.85
CA ARG A 40 7.33 -18.88 4.44
C ARG A 40 8.58 -18.00 4.52
N ALA A 41 9.69 -18.55 4.96
CA ALA A 41 10.94 -17.81 5.15
C ALA A 41 11.51 -17.34 3.81
N VAL A 42 11.61 -18.21 2.81
CA VAL A 42 12.16 -17.85 1.49
C VAL A 42 11.27 -16.87 0.75
N SER A 43 9.94 -17.01 0.85
CA SER A 43 8.98 -16.05 0.28
C SER A 43 9.20 -14.65 0.84
N LYS A 44 9.28 -14.54 2.17
CA LYS A 44 9.49 -13.27 2.86
C LYS A 44 10.86 -12.66 2.50
N GLU A 45 11.93 -13.44 2.61
CA GLU A 45 13.30 -12.98 2.34
C GLU A 45 13.45 -12.48 0.90
N ALA A 46 13.02 -13.27 -0.09
CA ALA A 46 13.11 -12.89 -1.49
C ALA A 46 12.30 -11.63 -1.81
N PHE A 47 11.08 -11.52 -1.25
CA PHE A 47 10.27 -10.32 -1.42
C PHE A 47 10.97 -9.08 -0.88
N TYR A 48 11.37 -9.09 0.40
CA TYR A 48 11.95 -7.88 1.02
C TYR A 48 13.30 -7.52 0.42
N THR A 49 14.14 -8.51 0.06
CA THR A 49 15.41 -8.24 -0.62
C THR A 49 15.20 -7.48 -1.93
N ALA A 50 14.29 -7.95 -2.76
CA ALA A 50 13.98 -7.29 -4.03
C ALA A 50 13.25 -5.95 -3.82
N PHE A 51 12.32 -5.91 -2.87
CA PHE A 51 11.51 -4.72 -2.58
C PHE A 51 12.37 -3.55 -2.07
N GLU A 52 13.19 -3.78 -1.05
CA GLU A 52 14.07 -2.75 -0.47
C GLU A 52 15.11 -2.23 -1.48
N ALA A 53 15.56 -3.09 -2.39
CA ALA A 53 16.49 -2.72 -3.46
C ALA A 53 15.79 -2.11 -4.71
N LEU A 54 14.45 -1.97 -4.68
CA LEU A 54 13.63 -1.53 -5.83
C LEU A 54 13.88 -2.39 -7.09
N GLU A 55 14.18 -3.66 -6.90
CA GLU A 55 14.35 -4.59 -8.02
C GLU A 55 13.01 -4.88 -8.70
N PRO A 56 13.02 -5.15 -10.01
CA PRO A 56 11.79 -5.43 -10.76
C PRO A 56 11.09 -6.70 -10.24
N GLU A 57 9.76 -6.71 -10.29
CA GLU A 57 8.91 -7.87 -10.02
C GLU A 57 9.14 -8.55 -8.65
N PRO A 58 9.14 -7.85 -7.50
CA PRO A 58 9.45 -8.44 -6.18
C PRO A 58 8.50 -9.58 -5.81
N TYR A 59 7.23 -9.51 -6.19
CA TYR A 59 6.25 -10.59 -6.00
C TYR A 59 6.60 -11.85 -6.79
N ARG A 60 7.09 -11.68 -8.03
CA ARG A 60 7.53 -12.79 -8.87
C ARG A 60 8.78 -13.45 -8.31
N GLN A 61 9.75 -12.66 -7.84
CA GLN A 61 10.96 -13.16 -7.20
C GLN A 61 10.61 -13.97 -5.94
N SER A 62 9.69 -13.48 -5.12
CA SER A 62 9.16 -14.19 -3.96
C SER A 62 8.55 -15.55 -4.33
N MET A 63 7.69 -15.59 -5.35
CA MET A 63 7.04 -16.83 -5.78
C MET A 63 8.02 -17.79 -6.47
N ALA A 64 9.02 -17.29 -7.19
CA ALA A 64 10.08 -18.10 -7.76
C ALA A 64 10.91 -18.82 -6.68
N ALA A 65 11.26 -18.11 -5.60
CA ALA A 65 11.95 -18.69 -4.45
C ALA A 65 11.11 -19.79 -3.76
N VAL A 66 9.79 -19.60 -3.70
CA VAL A 66 8.86 -20.62 -3.17
C VAL A 66 8.86 -21.88 -4.05
N VAL A 67 8.76 -21.72 -5.37
CA VAL A 67 8.74 -22.85 -6.32
C VAL A 67 10.05 -23.64 -6.23
N GLU A 68 11.18 -22.95 -6.15
CA GLU A 68 12.51 -23.56 -6.02
C GLU A 68 12.63 -24.34 -4.68
N ALA A 69 12.29 -23.71 -3.55
CA ALA A 69 12.39 -24.33 -2.23
C ALA A 69 11.47 -25.55 -2.07
N ALA A 70 10.28 -25.49 -2.66
CA ALA A 70 9.33 -26.61 -2.64
C ALA A 70 9.66 -27.71 -3.65
N GLY A 71 10.57 -27.47 -4.59
CA GLY A 71 10.81 -28.37 -5.74
C GLY A 71 9.55 -28.62 -6.56
N ALA A 72 8.67 -27.62 -6.66
CA ALA A 72 7.36 -27.75 -7.26
C ALA A 72 7.43 -27.54 -8.78
N ASP A 73 6.65 -28.35 -9.53
CA ASP A 73 6.43 -28.15 -10.96
C ASP A 73 5.11 -27.36 -11.14
N THR A 74 5.23 -26.04 -11.04
CA THR A 74 4.08 -25.11 -11.07
C THR A 74 4.34 -23.96 -12.03
N ASP A 75 3.30 -23.49 -12.72
CA ASP A 75 3.36 -22.30 -13.54
C ASP A 75 3.53 -21.06 -12.66
N LEU A 76 4.69 -20.42 -12.77
CA LEU A 76 5.04 -19.23 -11.97
C LEU A 76 4.13 -18.04 -12.28
N ASP A 77 3.71 -17.85 -13.52
CA ASP A 77 2.82 -16.75 -13.89
C ASP A 77 1.44 -16.94 -13.26
N ALA A 78 0.93 -18.17 -13.29
CA ALA A 78 -0.32 -18.51 -12.64
C ALA A 78 -0.23 -18.35 -11.11
N LEU A 79 0.90 -18.72 -10.49
CA LEU A 79 1.11 -18.56 -9.06
C LEU A 79 1.15 -17.08 -8.64
N VAL A 80 1.81 -16.23 -9.43
CA VAL A 80 1.87 -14.77 -9.20
C VAL A 80 0.50 -14.11 -9.36
N GLU A 81 -0.29 -14.54 -10.35
CA GLU A 81 -1.66 -14.03 -10.53
C GLU A 81 -2.57 -14.48 -9.38
N THR A 82 -2.47 -15.75 -8.95
CA THR A 82 -3.21 -16.24 -7.77
C THR A 82 -2.84 -15.47 -6.51
N LEU A 83 -1.56 -15.10 -6.34
CA LEU A 83 -1.15 -14.24 -5.22
C LEU A 83 -1.86 -12.87 -5.27
N LYS A 84 -1.92 -12.26 -6.45
CA LYS A 84 -2.60 -10.98 -6.63
C LYS A 84 -4.10 -11.06 -6.31
N GLU A 85 -4.78 -12.06 -6.88
CA GLU A 85 -6.21 -12.27 -6.66
C GLU A 85 -6.52 -12.57 -5.18
N THR A 86 -5.70 -13.43 -4.55
CA THR A 86 -5.86 -13.77 -3.13
C THR A 86 -5.62 -12.56 -2.22
N GLU A 87 -4.62 -11.73 -2.53
CA GLU A 87 -4.36 -10.49 -1.81
C GLU A 87 -5.56 -9.55 -1.90
N PHE A 88 -6.03 -9.23 -3.11
CA PHE A 88 -7.11 -8.28 -3.29
C PHE A 88 -8.42 -8.75 -2.63
N ALA A 89 -8.76 -10.03 -2.78
CA ALA A 89 -9.92 -10.64 -2.10
C ALA A 89 -9.80 -10.66 -0.57
N SER A 90 -8.61 -10.45 -0.02
CA SER A 90 -8.33 -10.44 1.42
C SER A 90 -8.27 -9.03 2.00
N THR A 91 -8.42 -8.01 1.19
CA THR A 91 -8.39 -6.61 1.62
C THR A 91 -9.78 -6.03 1.78
N THR A 92 -9.90 -5.02 2.61
CA THR A 92 -11.16 -4.29 2.86
C THR A 92 -10.92 -2.79 2.89
N VAL A 93 -11.96 -2.02 2.58
CA VAL A 93 -12.00 -0.57 2.80
C VAL A 93 -13.20 -0.27 3.70
N PRO A 94 -13.00 0.37 4.86
CA PRO A 94 -14.10 0.76 5.73
C PRO A 94 -15.08 1.71 5.02
N ASP A 95 -16.38 1.58 5.31
CA ASP A 95 -17.39 2.49 4.72
C ASP A 95 -17.10 3.95 5.10
N ALA A 96 -16.70 4.20 6.37
CA ALA A 96 -16.30 5.53 6.84
C ALA A 96 -15.13 6.12 6.02
N ALA A 97 -14.12 5.31 5.66
CA ALA A 97 -13.03 5.75 4.80
C ALA A 97 -13.53 6.19 3.41
N ARG A 98 -14.44 5.42 2.84
CA ARG A 98 -15.04 5.70 1.53
C ARG A 98 -15.85 7.00 1.54
N ASP A 99 -16.65 7.19 2.58
CA ASP A 99 -17.48 8.38 2.75
C ASP A 99 -16.62 9.63 2.95
N SER A 100 -15.60 9.56 3.82
CA SER A 100 -14.67 10.67 4.08
C SER A 100 -13.83 11.02 2.86
N LEU A 101 -13.27 10.03 2.14
CA LEU A 101 -12.54 10.29 0.89
C LEU A 101 -13.41 10.97 -0.16
N THR A 102 -14.67 10.57 -0.28
CA THR A 102 -15.63 11.18 -1.20
C THR A 102 -15.93 12.63 -0.81
N ALA A 103 -16.07 12.92 0.48
CA ALA A 103 -16.30 14.28 0.97
C ALA A 103 -15.06 15.17 0.74
N LEU A 104 -13.87 14.68 1.11
CA LEU A 104 -12.60 15.41 0.97
C LEU A 104 -12.29 15.76 -0.49
N ALA A 105 -12.58 14.85 -1.43
CA ALA A 105 -12.37 15.07 -2.87
C ALA A 105 -13.20 16.23 -3.44
N THR A 106 -14.20 16.73 -2.71
CA THR A 106 -15.05 17.85 -3.18
C THR A 106 -14.30 19.18 -3.17
N ASP A 107 -13.45 19.39 -2.16
CA ASP A 107 -12.81 20.68 -1.90
C ASP A 107 -11.28 20.63 -1.94
N ASN A 108 -10.69 19.43 -2.00
CA ASN A 108 -9.25 19.19 -1.94
C ASN A 108 -8.77 18.33 -3.11
N GLN A 109 -7.47 18.40 -3.40
CA GLN A 109 -6.79 17.44 -4.27
C GLN A 109 -6.40 16.22 -3.43
N LEU A 110 -6.68 15.01 -3.91
CA LEU A 110 -6.32 13.79 -3.21
C LEU A 110 -5.21 13.05 -3.97
N ALA A 111 -4.23 12.53 -3.23
CA ALA A 111 -3.17 11.72 -3.79
C ALA A 111 -2.92 10.43 -2.98
N ILE A 112 -2.54 9.35 -3.64
CA ILE A 112 -1.92 8.19 -3.00
C ILE A 112 -0.41 8.34 -3.08
N VAL A 113 0.29 8.12 -1.96
CA VAL A 113 1.75 8.08 -1.87
C VAL A 113 2.16 6.81 -1.13
N THR A 114 2.53 5.77 -1.86
CA THR A 114 2.71 4.43 -1.32
C THR A 114 4.07 3.83 -1.65
N ASN A 115 4.62 3.04 -0.72
CA ASN A 115 5.78 2.20 -0.99
C ASN A 115 5.30 0.92 -1.70
N GLY A 116 5.61 0.79 -3.00
CA GLY A 116 5.17 -0.37 -3.77
C GLY A 116 5.34 -0.25 -5.28
N VAL A 117 4.97 -1.32 -5.96
CA VAL A 117 4.92 -1.41 -7.42
C VAL A 117 3.62 -0.81 -7.92
N ARG A 118 3.71 0.22 -8.78
CA ARG A 118 2.54 1.00 -9.23
C ARG A 118 1.38 0.14 -9.72
N GLU A 119 1.65 -0.76 -10.63
CA GLU A 119 0.61 -1.57 -11.27
C GLU A 119 -0.17 -2.40 -10.23
N ARG A 120 0.54 -2.92 -9.21
CA ARG A 120 -0.06 -3.69 -8.12
C ARG A 120 -0.93 -2.83 -7.23
N GLN A 121 -0.42 -1.67 -6.84
CA GLN A 121 -1.11 -0.76 -5.93
C GLN A 121 -2.33 -0.08 -6.58
N VAL A 122 -2.20 0.35 -7.84
CA VAL A 122 -3.35 0.89 -8.59
C VAL A 122 -4.44 -0.17 -8.78
N ALA A 123 -4.07 -1.40 -9.15
CA ALA A 123 -5.03 -2.49 -9.32
C ALA A 123 -5.75 -2.86 -8.01
N LYS A 124 -5.07 -2.75 -6.85
CA LYS A 124 -5.68 -2.92 -5.53
C LYS A 124 -6.73 -1.84 -5.25
N LEU A 125 -6.39 -0.58 -5.51
CA LEU A 125 -7.31 0.55 -5.35
C LEU A 125 -8.51 0.43 -6.30
N ASP A 126 -8.28 0.01 -7.55
CA ASP A 126 -9.31 -0.24 -8.57
C ASP A 126 -10.26 -1.37 -8.16
N HIS A 127 -9.74 -2.44 -7.55
CA HIS A 127 -10.54 -3.55 -7.00
C HIS A 127 -11.61 -3.05 -6.01
N HIS A 128 -11.30 -2.00 -5.27
CA HIS A 128 -12.24 -1.37 -4.33
C HIS A 128 -13.05 -0.22 -4.93
N GLY A 129 -12.85 0.12 -6.20
CA GLY A 129 -13.57 1.19 -6.90
C GLY A 129 -13.29 2.58 -6.35
N LEU A 130 -12.05 2.85 -5.94
CA LEU A 130 -11.64 4.13 -5.35
C LEU A 130 -10.72 4.96 -6.25
N THR A 131 -10.27 4.42 -7.38
CA THR A 131 -9.26 5.06 -8.24
C THR A 131 -9.67 6.47 -8.68
N ASP A 132 -10.94 6.67 -9.01
CA ASP A 132 -11.47 7.94 -9.51
C ASP A 132 -11.54 9.06 -8.44
N LEU A 133 -11.32 8.73 -7.17
CA LEU A 133 -11.28 9.72 -6.08
C LEU A 133 -9.93 10.44 -5.98
N PHE A 134 -8.89 9.92 -6.60
CA PHE A 134 -7.54 10.45 -6.47
C PHE A 134 -7.05 11.12 -7.75
N ASP A 135 -6.57 12.35 -7.63
CA ASP A 135 -6.00 13.14 -8.74
C ASP A 135 -4.59 12.66 -9.11
N LEU A 136 -3.87 12.05 -8.17
CA LEU A 136 -2.50 11.59 -8.36
C LEU A 136 -2.25 10.27 -7.62
N PHE A 137 -1.43 9.43 -8.24
CA PHE A 137 -0.92 8.21 -7.63
C PHE A 137 0.60 8.18 -7.77
N VAL A 138 1.32 8.16 -6.63
CA VAL A 138 2.77 8.08 -6.57
C VAL A 138 3.18 6.76 -5.90
N ALA A 139 3.86 5.91 -6.64
CA ALA A 139 4.46 4.68 -6.13
C ALA A 139 5.99 4.82 -6.04
N SER A 140 6.59 4.30 -4.99
CA SER A 140 8.04 4.38 -4.76
C SER A 140 8.87 3.83 -5.90
N TYR A 141 8.40 2.79 -6.57
CA TYR A 141 9.06 2.20 -7.74
C TYR A 141 9.13 3.13 -8.96
N GLU A 142 8.21 4.08 -9.09
CA GLU A 142 8.25 5.05 -10.19
C GLU A 142 9.28 6.15 -9.95
N VAL A 143 9.45 6.56 -8.69
CA VAL A 143 10.36 7.65 -8.32
C VAL A 143 11.75 7.15 -7.93
N GLY A 144 11.92 5.82 -7.82
CA GLY A 144 13.19 5.18 -7.52
C GLY A 144 13.64 5.32 -6.06
N ALA A 145 12.72 5.63 -5.14
CA ALA A 145 12.99 5.74 -3.72
C ALA A 145 11.74 5.44 -2.89
N HIS A 146 11.91 4.72 -1.77
CA HIS A 146 10.86 4.51 -0.79
C HIS A 146 10.72 5.69 0.17
N LYS A 147 9.50 5.98 0.64
CA LYS A 147 9.34 6.76 1.87
C LYS A 147 10.18 6.09 2.98
N PRO A 148 10.93 6.83 3.82
CA PRO A 148 10.84 8.26 4.12
C PRO A 148 11.72 9.17 3.22
N ASP A 149 12.30 8.70 2.11
CA ASP A 149 13.00 9.58 1.18
C ASP A 149 12.06 10.68 0.64
N SER A 150 12.62 11.85 0.29
CA SER A 150 11.82 12.98 -0.17
C SER A 150 11.20 12.78 -1.56
N ALA A 151 11.77 11.92 -2.41
CA ALA A 151 11.38 11.78 -3.81
C ALA A 151 9.87 11.50 -4.03
N PRO A 152 9.19 10.62 -3.27
CA PRO A 152 7.74 10.44 -3.40
C PRO A 152 6.96 11.73 -3.08
N PHE A 153 7.37 12.49 -2.07
CA PHE A 153 6.72 13.74 -1.65
C PHE A 153 7.03 14.88 -2.65
N ASP A 154 8.23 14.95 -3.17
CA ASP A 154 8.62 15.93 -4.18
C ASP A 154 7.84 15.73 -5.48
N ARG A 155 7.56 14.47 -5.87
CA ARG A 155 6.69 14.15 -7.00
C ARG A 155 5.28 14.71 -6.81
N VAL A 156 4.71 14.62 -5.60
CA VAL A 156 3.40 15.22 -5.30
C VAL A 156 3.42 16.73 -5.55
N ARG A 157 4.45 17.43 -5.04
CA ARG A 157 4.56 18.88 -5.24
C ARG A 157 4.69 19.30 -6.70
N GLU A 158 5.37 18.48 -7.49
CA GLU A 158 5.58 18.74 -8.92
C GLU A 158 4.28 18.57 -9.71
N GLU A 159 3.48 17.55 -9.40
CA GLU A 159 2.29 17.18 -10.17
C GLU A 159 1.02 17.87 -9.65
N LEU A 160 0.90 18.11 -8.33
CA LEU A 160 -0.23 18.74 -7.68
C LEU A 160 0.21 19.97 -6.85
N PRO A 161 0.54 21.11 -7.48
CA PRO A 161 0.90 22.32 -6.74
C PRO A 161 -0.23 22.80 -5.84
N ALA A 162 0.07 23.03 -4.55
CA ALA A 162 -0.87 23.46 -3.52
C ALA A 162 -0.24 24.44 -2.53
N ASP A 163 -1.09 25.13 -1.75
CA ASP A 163 -0.65 26.02 -0.66
C ASP A 163 -0.24 25.22 0.57
N GLU A 164 -0.87 24.05 0.79
CA GLU A 164 -0.63 23.16 1.93
C GLU A 164 -0.66 21.69 1.48
N TYR A 165 0.20 20.90 2.12
CA TYR A 165 0.30 19.45 1.90
C TYR A 165 0.12 18.71 3.21
N VAL A 166 -0.77 17.72 3.22
CA VAL A 166 -1.02 16.83 4.35
C VAL A 166 -0.66 15.42 3.94
N MET A 167 -0.08 14.63 4.84
CA MET A 167 0.17 13.19 4.65
C MET A 167 -0.49 12.40 5.77
N VAL A 168 -1.37 11.50 5.40
CA VAL A 168 -2.05 10.56 6.29
C VAL A 168 -1.48 9.17 6.07
N GLY A 169 -0.99 8.52 7.12
CA GLY A 169 -0.45 7.16 7.01
C GLY A 169 -0.21 6.51 8.37
N ASN A 170 -0.06 5.19 8.36
CA ASN A 170 0.02 4.37 9.57
C ASN A 170 1.45 4.10 10.03
N GLU A 171 2.44 4.18 9.14
CA GLU A 171 3.83 3.90 9.48
C GLU A 171 4.55 5.16 9.94
N TYR A 172 4.94 5.20 11.23
CA TYR A 172 5.51 6.41 11.83
C TYR A 172 6.76 6.93 11.12
N GLU A 173 7.70 6.04 10.80
CA GLU A 173 8.97 6.43 10.16
C GLU A 173 8.75 6.91 8.72
N THR A 174 8.00 6.16 7.92
CA THR A 174 7.84 6.44 6.49
C THR A 174 6.83 7.56 6.23
N ASP A 175 5.70 7.58 6.95
CA ASP A 175 4.60 8.49 6.65
C ASP A 175 4.67 9.75 7.52
N VAL A 176 4.97 9.62 8.82
CA VAL A 176 4.95 10.77 9.72
C VAL A 176 6.29 11.53 9.68
N GLU A 177 7.41 10.83 9.91
CA GLU A 177 8.72 11.49 9.89
C GLU A 177 9.13 11.87 8.46
N GLY A 178 8.89 10.99 7.47
CA GLY A 178 9.14 11.27 6.07
C GLY A 178 8.39 12.52 5.59
N ALA A 179 7.10 12.60 5.85
CA ALA A 179 6.26 13.75 5.52
C ALA A 179 6.75 15.04 6.21
N ARG A 180 7.04 14.97 7.52
CA ARG A 180 7.55 16.12 8.27
C ARG A 180 8.87 16.64 7.70
N ASN A 181 9.81 15.74 7.36
CA ASN A 181 11.09 16.11 6.76
C ASN A 181 10.91 16.71 5.36
N ALA A 182 9.92 16.25 4.63
CA ALA A 182 9.51 16.81 3.35
C ALA A 182 8.68 18.10 3.50
N GLY A 183 8.32 18.56 4.72
CA GLY A 183 7.55 19.79 4.96
C GLY A 183 6.06 19.65 4.70
N PHE A 184 5.52 18.43 4.77
CA PHE A 184 4.09 18.13 4.81
C PHE A 184 3.61 18.14 6.26
N VAL A 185 2.33 18.38 6.48
CA VAL A 185 1.68 18.19 7.79
C VAL A 185 1.32 16.70 7.93
N PRO A 186 1.96 15.95 8.84
CA PRO A 186 1.65 14.54 8.99
C PRO A 186 0.44 14.33 9.90
N ILE A 187 -0.41 13.38 9.53
CA ILE A 187 -1.47 12.82 10.37
C ILE A 187 -1.16 11.33 10.53
N HIS A 188 -0.87 10.91 11.76
CA HIS A 188 -0.64 9.50 12.06
C HIS A 188 -1.97 8.77 12.18
N TYR A 189 -2.17 7.76 11.34
CA TYR A 189 -3.32 6.87 11.39
C TYR A 189 -3.01 5.68 12.29
N GLU A 190 -3.70 5.57 13.40
CA GLU A 190 -3.69 4.38 14.23
C GLU A 190 -5.05 3.69 14.09
N SER A 191 -5.09 2.48 13.53
CA SER A 191 -6.32 1.70 13.46
C SER A 191 -6.82 1.42 14.88
N GLY A 192 -7.99 1.97 15.19
CA GLY A 192 -8.47 2.02 16.56
C GLY A 192 -9.02 0.69 17.10
N ASP A 193 -8.14 -0.16 17.60
CA ASP A 193 -8.53 -1.29 18.47
C ASP A 193 -8.94 -0.82 19.90
N ASP A 194 -8.64 0.43 20.26
CA ASP A 194 -8.79 0.97 21.63
C ASP A 194 -10.08 1.81 21.83
N GLY A 195 -11.02 1.82 20.87
CA GLY A 195 -12.30 2.51 21.01
C GLY A 195 -12.23 4.04 21.00
N GLY A 196 -11.11 4.60 20.50
CA GLY A 196 -11.01 6.00 20.14
C GLY A 196 -11.83 6.32 18.88
N PRO A 197 -12.09 7.59 18.57
CA PRO A 197 -12.70 7.97 17.31
C PRO A 197 -11.81 7.49 16.18
N ASP A 198 -12.40 6.78 15.22
CA ASP A 198 -11.69 6.42 13.98
C ASP A 198 -11.25 7.72 13.29
N LEU A 199 -10.04 7.73 12.71
CA LEU A 199 -9.56 8.88 11.96
C LEU A 199 -10.60 9.32 10.91
N TRP A 200 -11.22 8.35 10.23
CA TRP A 200 -12.21 8.59 9.19
C TRP A 200 -13.46 9.34 9.69
N ASP A 201 -13.81 9.21 10.99
CA ASP A 201 -14.91 9.94 11.61
C ASP A 201 -14.57 11.41 11.93
N SER A 202 -13.29 11.78 11.88
CA SER A 202 -12.81 13.10 12.32
C SER A 202 -11.85 13.79 11.35
N ILE A 203 -11.49 13.15 10.24
CA ILE A 203 -10.47 13.68 9.29
C ILE A 203 -10.89 15.04 8.71
N ASP A 204 -12.18 15.25 8.44
CA ASP A 204 -12.72 16.53 7.95
C ASP A 204 -12.49 17.72 8.92
N ALA A 205 -12.22 17.43 10.18
CA ALA A 205 -11.92 18.44 11.19
C ALA A 205 -10.42 18.70 11.35
N LEU A 206 -9.56 17.88 10.72
CA LEU A 206 -8.10 17.93 10.83
C LEU A 206 -7.43 18.55 9.60
N VAL A 207 -8.17 18.72 8.50
CA VAL A 207 -7.69 19.26 7.21
C VAL A 207 -8.47 20.49 6.76
#